data_ad3a4d1a3538ef75d163f33ef778e434
#
_entry.id   ad3a4d1a3538ef75d163f33ef778e434
#
_cell.length_a   1.000
_cell.length_b   1.000
_cell.length_c   1.000
_cell.angle_alpha   90.00
_cell.angle_beta   90.00
_cell.angle_gamma   90.00
#
_symmetry.space_group_name_H-M   'P 1'
#
loop_
_entity.id
_entity.type
_entity.pdbx_description
1 polymer ?
#
loop_
_entity_poly.entity_id
_entity_poly.type
_entity_poly.pdbx_seq_one_letter_code
_entity_poly.pdbx_strand_id
1 'polypeptide(L)'
;MVGAAIVRDGRVLAARRTSPPEAAGRWEFPGGKVESGESPGTALVREIREELGCTVEVVAWLPGEVAIGERHTLRVALVRVVEGEPQAREHEHDALRWLAATELGDVDWLEPDRPFLEHVRLG
;
A
#
# COMPACT_ATOMS: atom_id res chain seq x y z
N MET A 1 9.07 6.83 -2.99
CA MET A 1 8.28 5.86 -2.20
C MET A 1 7.31 5.10 -3.08
N VAL A 2 7.05 3.87 -2.73
CA VAL A 2 6.12 3.00 -3.46
C VAL A 2 5.12 2.41 -2.50
N GLY A 3 3.88 2.22 -2.97
CA GLY A 3 2.80 1.61 -2.22
C GLY A 3 2.11 0.54 -3.04
N ALA A 4 1.54 -0.45 -2.37
CA ALA A 4 0.88 -1.57 -3.00
C ALA A 4 -0.63 -1.52 -2.81
N ALA A 5 -1.37 -1.41 -3.91
CA ALA A 5 -2.80 -1.66 -3.91
C ALA A 5 -2.95 -3.17 -4.15
N ILE A 6 -2.98 -3.93 -3.07
CA ILE A 6 -3.07 -5.40 -3.12
C ILE A 6 -4.53 -5.79 -3.33
N VAL A 7 -4.84 -6.38 -4.48
CA VAL A 7 -6.21 -6.73 -4.84
C VAL A 7 -6.41 -8.24 -4.81
N ARG A 8 -7.49 -8.67 -4.18
CA ARG A 8 -7.89 -10.07 -4.10
C ARG A 8 -9.41 -10.14 -3.92
N ASP A 9 -10.06 -10.97 -4.73
CA ASP A 9 -11.51 -11.22 -4.63
C ASP A 9 -12.37 -9.93 -4.64
N GLY A 10 -12.00 -8.98 -5.52
CA GLY A 10 -12.76 -7.74 -5.65
C GLY A 10 -12.56 -6.75 -4.53
N ARG A 11 -11.51 -6.92 -3.70
CA ARG A 11 -11.21 -6.03 -2.58
C ARG A 11 -9.76 -5.61 -2.59
N VAL A 12 -9.49 -4.46 -2.01
CA VAL A 12 -8.13 -3.94 -1.84
C VAL A 12 -7.75 -3.93 -0.36
N LEU A 13 -6.50 -4.23 -0.07
CA LEU A 13 -5.99 -4.27 1.29
C LEU A 13 -5.58 -2.88 1.76
N ALA A 14 -6.12 -2.47 2.89
CA ALA A 14 -5.71 -1.26 3.60
C ALA A 14 -5.03 -1.67 4.91
N ALA A 15 -3.95 -0.97 5.25
CA ALA A 15 -3.18 -1.25 6.47
C ALA A 15 -3.18 -0.01 7.37
N ARG A 16 -3.44 -0.22 8.67
CA ARG A 16 -3.49 0.89 9.63
C ARG A 16 -2.13 1.07 10.29
N ARG A 17 -1.60 2.28 10.21
CA ARG A 17 -0.29 2.61 10.73
C ARG A 17 -0.27 2.76 12.25
N THR A 18 0.86 2.40 12.86
CA THR A 18 1.09 2.59 14.29
C THR A 18 1.95 3.81 14.59
N SER A 19 2.67 4.33 13.60
CA SER A 19 3.60 5.46 13.76
C SER A 19 3.82 6.17 12.43
N PRO A 20 4.38 7.37 12.42
CA PRO A 20 4.62 8.25 13.57
C PRO A 20 3.30 8.72 14.19
N PRO A 21 3.29 9.42 15.33
CA PRO A 21 2.05 9.82 16.02
C PRO A 21 1.02 10.51 15.11
N GLU A 22 1.46 11.36 14.19
CA GLU A 22 0.55 12.07 13.29
C GLU A 22 -0.08 11.17 12.23
N ALA A 23 0.47 9.98 11.99
CA ALA A 23 -0.05 8.99 11.04
C ALA A 23 -0.74 7.82 11.76
N ALA A 24 -0.50 7.67 13.06
CA ALA A 24 -1.07 6.53 13.81
C ALA A 24 -2.59 6.52 13.77
N GLY A 25 -3.16 5.35 13.51
CA GLY A 25 -4.60 5.18 13.37
C GLY A 25 -5.13 5.46 11.98
N ARG A 26 -4.29 5.95 11.07
CA ARG A 26 -4.68 6.20 9.68
C ARG A 26 -4.27 5.02 8.80
N TRP A 27 -4.94 4.92 7.66
CA TRP A 27 -4.80 3.78 6.76
C TRP A 27 -4.02 4.14 5.51
N GLU A 28 -3.35 3.16 4.93
CA GLU A 28 -2.50 3.38 3.75
C GLU A 28 -2.45 2.14 2.86
N PHE A 29 -1.94 2.33 1.64
CA PHE A 29 -1.41 1.23 0.85
C PHE A 29 -0.03 0.90 1.41
N PRO A 30 0.20 -0.33 1.88
CA PRO A 30 1.49 -0.68 2.46
C PRO A 30 2.62 -0.56 1.43
N GLY A 31 3.81 -0.25 1.88
CA GLY A 31 4.97 -0.06 1.01
C GLY A 31 6.10 0.63 1.74
N GLY A 32 6.98 1.28 1.01
CA GLY A 32 8.10 1.96 1.62
C GLY A 32 9.01 2.63 0.60
N LYS A 33 10.26 2.78 0.98
CA LYS A 33 11.25 3.51 0.18
C LYS A 33 11.96 2.60 -0.81
N VAL A 34 12.24 3.15 -1.98
CA VAL A 34 13.11 2.50 -2.97
C VAL A 34 14.55 2.75 -2.52
N GLU A 35 15.30 1.69 -2.35
CA GLU A 35 16.71 1.80 -1.96
C GLU A 35 17.59 1.98 -3.20
N SER A 36 18.80 2.48 -2.96
CA SER A 36 19.77 2.70 -4.04
C SER A 36 20.02 1.38 -4.80
N GLY A 37 19.92 1.44 -6.12
CA GLY A 37 20.14 0.27 -6.97
C GLY A 37 18.93 -0.62 -7.17
N GLU A 38 17.81 -0.36 -6.48
CA GLU A 38 16.58 -1.11 -6.68
C GLU A 38 15.69 -0.46 -7.73
N SER A 39 14.97 -1.30 -8.50
CA SER A 39 13.85 -0.79 -9.27
C SER A 39 12.65 -0.58 -8.34
N PRO A 40 11.70 0.30 -8.70
CA PRO A 40 10.49 0.49 -7.89
C PRO A 40 9.72 -0.80 -7.63
N GLY A 41 9.61 -1.68 -8.64
CA GLY A 41 8.91 -2.96 -8.47
C GLY A 41 9.61 -3.90 -7.50
N THR A 42 10.94 -3.99 -7.57
CA THR A 42 11.72 -4.81 -6.66
C THR A 42 11.60 -4.29 -5.22
N ALA A 43 11.66 -2.96 -5.06
CA ALA A 43 11.48 -2.33 -3.76
C ALA A 43 10.13 -2.66 -3.16
N LEU A 44 9.07 -2.60 -3.97
CA LEU A 44 7.72 -2.88 -3.50
C LEU A 44 7.58 -4.33 -3.04
N VAL A 45 8.06 -5.28 -3.82
CA VAL A 45 8.02 -6.70 -3.45
C VAL A 45 8.77 -6.93 -2.13
N ARG A 46 9.94 -6.32 -1.97
CA ARG A 46 10.74 -6.43 -0.75
C ARG A 46 10.00 -5.83 0.46
N GLU A 47 9.46 -4.63 0.31
CA GLU A 47 8.75 -3.95 1.40
C GLU A 47 7.52 -4.75 1.86
N ILE A 48 6.76 -5.29 0.93
CA ILE A 48 5.57 -6.08 1.28
C ILE A 48 5.97 -7.36 2.02
N ARG A 49 7.05 -8.01 1.59
CA ARG A 49 7.53 -9.18 2.32
C ARG A 49 7.96 -8.83 3.75
N GLU A 50 8.65 -7.71 3.92
CA GLU A 50 9.08 -7.27 5.24
C GLU A 50 7.90 -6.86 6.13
N GLU A 51 6.94 -6.14 5.58
CA GLU A 51 5.83 -5.60 6.36
C GLU A 51 4.68 -6.57 6.59
N LEU A 52 4.37 -7.41 5.61
CA LEU A 52 3.18 -8.27 5.65
C LEU A 52 3.50 -9.76 5.59
N GLY A 53 4.74 -10.13 5.35
CA GLY A 53 5.15 -11.54 5.34
C GLY A 53 4.65 -12.35 4.16
N CYS A 54 4.19 -11.72 3.09
CA CYS A 54 3.73 -12.41 1.90
C CYS A 54 4.53 -11.98 0.68
N THR A 55 4.45 -12.78 -0.38
CA THR A 55 5.07 -12.47 -1.67
C THR A 55 4.01 -11.99 -2.64
N VAL A 56 4.29 -10.85 -3.28
CA VAL A 56 3.39 -10.25 -4.26
C VAL A 56 4.10 -10.07 -5.60
N GLU A 57 3.30 -9.88 -6.65
CA GLU A 57 3.84 -9.45 -7.93
C GLU A 57 3.13 -8.18 -8.38
N VAL A 58 3.87 -7.32 -9.05
CA VAL A 58 3.34 -6.08 -9.61
C VAL A 58 2.58 -6.41 -10.88
N VAL A 59 1.31 -6.00 -10.95
CA VAL A 59 0.48 -6.18 -12.13
C VAL A 59 0.58 -4.96 -13.04
N ALA A 60 0.45 -3.76 -12.47
CA ALA A 60 0.51 -2.52 -13.23
C ALA A 60 0.74 -1.35 -12.27
N TRP A 61 1.37 -0.28 -12.75
CA TRP A 61 1.47 0.96 -11.99
C TRP A 61 0.22 1.78 -12.25
N LEU A 62 -0.36 2.33 -11.18
CA LEU A 62 -1.49 3.23 -11.30
C LEU A 62 -1.01 4.57 -11.87
N PRO A 63 -1.90 5.33 -12.56
CA PRO A 63 -1.50 6.63 -13.11
C PRO A 63 -1.10 7.62 -12.03
N GLY A 64 -0.13 8.46 -12.34
CA GLY A 64 0.25 9.59 -11.52
C GLY A 64 1.25 9.29 -10.43
N GLU A 65 1.68 10.34 -9.78
CA GLU A 65 2.52 10.29 -8.60
C GLU A 65 2.15 11.48 -7.72
N VAL A 66 2.37 11.35 -6.41
CA VAL A 66 2.00 12.36 -5.43
C VAL A 66 3.25 12.78 -4.66
N ALA A 67 3.47 14.10 -4.57
CA ALA A 67 4.59 14.63 -3.80
C ALA A 67 4.38 14.38 -2.30
N ILE A 68 5.42 13.93 -1.61
CA ILE A 68 5.42 13.77 -0.16
C ILE A 68 6.57 14.62 0.37
N GLY A 69 6.22 15.79 0.94
CA GLY A 69 7.23 16.75 1.35
C GLY A 69 8.00 17.27 0.14
N GLU A 70 9.26 17.63 0.32
CA GLU A 70 10.09 18.22 -0.72
C GLU A 70 10.97 17.23 -1.47
N ARG A 71 11.14 16.01 -0.93
CA ARG A 71 12.16 15.07 -1.42
C ARG A 71 11.62 13.76 -1.97
N HIS A 72 10.37 13.45 -1.68
CA HIS A 72 9.82 12.16 -2.07
C HIS A 72 8.57 12.29 -2.90
N THR A 73 8.34 11.31 -3.74
CA THR A 73 7.07 11.14 -4.44
C THR A 73 6.56 9.73 -4.14
N LEU A 74 5.24 9.59 -4.12
CA LEU A 74 4.57 8.29 -3.96
C LEU A 74 4.04 7.83 -5.30
N ARG A 75 4.37 6.60 -5.66
CA ARG A 75 3.75 5.87 -6.77
C ARG A 75 3.09 4.62 -6.19
N VAL A 76 1.95 4.24 -6.72
CA VAL A 76 1.21 3.08 -6.25
C VAL A 76 1.04 2.09 -7.41
N ALA A 77 1.29 0.82 -7.12
CA ALA A 77 1.10 -0.26 -8.08
C ALA A 77 -0.08 -1.13 -7.67
N LEU A 78 -0.79 -1.63 -8.67
CA LEU A 78 -1.74 -2.71 -8.50
C LEU A 78 -0.92 -3.99 -8.38
N VAL A 79 -1.11 -4.74 -7.29
CA VAL A 79 -0.37 -5.97 -7.05
C VAL A 79 -1.29 -7.10 -6.64
N ARG A 80 -0.80 -8.34 -6.77
CA ARG A 80 -1.53 -9.50 -6.29
C ARG A 80 -0.63 -10.38 -5.44
N VAL A 81 -1.23 -11.10 -4.50
CA VAL A 81 -0.50 -12.06 -3.66
C VAL A 81 -0.25 -13.31 -4.47
N VAL A 82 1.00 -13.78 -4.50
CA VAL A 82 1.37 -15.03 -5.16
C VAL A 82 1.72 -16.13 -4.16
N GLU A 83 2.10 -15.76 -2.94
CA GLU A 83 2.41 -16.72 -1.88
C GLU A 83 2.23 -16.08 -0.50
N GLY A 84 1.68 -16.84 0.43
CA GLY A 84 1.50 -16.43 1.81
C GLY A 84 0.25 -15.59 2.02
N GLU A 85 -0.11 -15.37 3.28
CA GLU A 85 -1.24 -14.56 3.68
C GLU A 85 -0.74 -13.27 4.31
N PRO A 86 -1.20 -12.09 3.83
CA PRO A 86 -0.79 -10.83 4.45
C PRO A 86 -1.15 -10.78 5.93
N GLN A 87 -0.21 -10.38 6.76
CA GLN A 87 -0.41 -10.23 8.20
C GLN A 87 0.22 -8.94 8.67
N ALA A 88 -0.49 -8.22 9.55
CA ALA A 88 0.03 -7.01 10.14
C ALA A 88 1.16 -7.33 11.11
N ARG A 89 2.19 -6.47 11.13
CA ARG A 89 3.31 -6.58 12.08
C ARG A 89 3.27 -5.39 13.02
N GLU A 90 3.33 -5.66 14.33
CA GLU A 90 3.07 -4.69 15.39
C GLU A 90 3.78 -3.34 15.27
N HIS A 91 5.03 -3.33 14.83
CA HIS A 91 5.78 -2.08 14.75
C HIS A 91 5.55 -1.30 13.45
N GLU A 92 4.76 -1.83 12.54
CA GLU A 92 4.41 -1.16 11.30
C GLU A 92 2.91 -0.89 11.22
N HIS A 93 2.11 -1.93 11.40
CA HIS A 93 0.65 -1.88 11.28
C HIS A 93 0.00 -2.68 12.41
N ASP A 94 -1.15 -2.22 12.88
CA ASP A 94 -1.91 -2.92 13.91
C ASP A 94 -3.23 -3.48 13.41
N ALA A 95 -3.58 -3.24 12.16
CA ALA A 95 -4.79 -3.81 11.56
C ALA A 95 -4.69 -3.84 10.04
N LEU A 96 -5.36 -4.80 9.43
CA LEU A 96 -5.55 -4.90 7.99
C LEU A 96 -7.04 -5.03 7.71
N ARG A 97 -7.51 -4.40 6.64
CA ARG A 97 -8.89 -4.56 6.16
C ARG A 97 -8.91 -4.74 4.65
N TRP A 98 -9.68 -5.71 4.20
CA TRP A 98 -9.98 -5.87 2.79
C TRP A 98 -11.24 -5.06 2.48
N LEU A 99 -11.13 -4.09 1.59
CA LEU A 99 -12.21 -3.14 1.29
C LEU A 99 -12.74 -3.35 -0.12
N ALA A 100 -14.06 -3.53 -0.24
CA ALA A 100 -14.74 -3.48 -1.52
C ALA A 100 -14.80 -2.02 -2.01
N ALA A 101 -15.15 -1.82 -3.28
CA ALA A 101 -15.22 -0.48 -3.86
C ALA A 101 -16.14 0.45 -3.06
N THR A 102 -17.26 -0.07 -2.54
CA THR A 102 -18.21 0.69 -1.74
C THR A 102 -17.71 1.00 -0.34
N GLU A 103 -16.63 0.37 0.09
CA GLU A 103 -16.07 0.51 1.44
C GLU A 103 -14.83 1.40 1.50
N LEU A 104 -14.33 1.88 0.37
CA LEU A 104 -13.09 2.67 0.34
C LEU A 104 -13.17 3.91 1.23
N GLY A 105 -14.35 4.50 1.37
CA GLY A 105 -14.55 5.66 2.24
C GLY A 105 -14.73 5.33 3.71
N ASP A 106 -14.73 4.05 4.09
CA ASP A 106 -14.98 3.63 5.47
C ASP A 106 -13.77 3.80 6.39
N VAL A 107 -12.60 4.07 5.82
CA VAL A 107 -11.37 4.25 6.59
C VAL A 107 -10.76 5.62 6.31
N ASP A 108 -10.00 6.12 7.27
CA ASP A 108 -9.32 7.42 7.15
C ASP A 108 -7.95 7.21 6.51
N TRP A 109 -7.90 7.34 5.20
CA TRP A 109 -6.65 7.18 4.45
C TRP A 109 -5.69 8.33 4.71
N LEU A 110 -4.40 8.03 4.68
CA LEU A 110 -3.37 9.06 4.63
C LEU A 110 -3.58 9.91 3.37
N GLU A 111 -3.34 11.22 3.49
CA GLU A 111 -3.58 12.13 2.38
C GLU A 111 -2.87 11.76 1.07
N PRO A 112 -1.58 11.38 1.07
CA PRO A 112 -0.91 11.04 -0.19
C PRO A 112 -1.52 9.86 -0.93
N ASP A 113 -2.21 8.96 -0.24
CA ASP A 113 -2.81 7.78 -0.84
C ASP A 113 -4.15 8.06 -1.52
N ARG A 114 -4.84 9.11 -1.07
CA ARG A 114 -6.21 9.40 -1.54
C ARG A 114 -6.35 9.57 -3.05
N PRO A 115 -5.46 10.28 -3.75
CA PRO A 115 -5.60 10.44 -5.20
C PRO A 115 -5.60 9.13 -5.98
N PHE A 116 -5.00 8.07 -5.41
CA PHE A 116 -4.92 6.78 -6.10
C PHE A 116 -6.21 5.95 -5.98
N LEU A 117 -7.08 6.28 -5.03
CA LEU A 117 -8.30 5.48 -4.78
C LEU A 117 -9.19 5.40 -6.02
N GLU A 118 -9.30 6.47 -6.79
CA GLU A 118 -10.13 6.49 -7.99
C GLU A 118 -9.57 5.61 -9.12
N HIS A 119 -8.30 5.23 -9.03
CA HIS A 119 -7.64 4.41 -10.03
C HIS A 119 -7.61 2.92 -9.68
N VAL A 120 -8.05 2.55 -8.48
CA VAL A 120 -8.10 1.15 -8.07
C VAL A 120 -9.34 0.50 -8.66
N ARG A 121 -9.13 -0.54 -9.49
CA ARG A 121 -10.21 -1.27 -10.14
C ARG A 121 -10.44 -2.58 -9.41
N LEU A 122 -11.62 -2.76 -8.86
CA LEU A 122 -11.96 -3.91 -8.02
C LEU A 122 -12.99 -4.87 -8.63
N GLY A 123 -13.15 -4.81 -9.88
CA GLY A 123 -14.07 -5.72 -10.55
C GLY A 123 -14.90 -5.06 -11.54
#